data_159a8c205aa7bf078910f141a7372fa4
#
_entry.id   159a8c205aa7bf078910f141a7372fa4
#
_cell.length_a   1.000
_cell.length_b   1.000
_cell.length_c   1.000
_cell.angle_alpha   90.00
_cell.angle_beta   90.00
_cell.angle_gamma   90.00
#
_symmetry.space_group_name_H-M   'P 1'
#
loop_
_entity.id
_entity.type
_entity.pdbx_description
1 polymer ?
#
loop_
_entity_poly.entity_id
_entity_poly.type
_entity_poly.pdbx_seq_one_letter_code
_entity_poly.pdbx_strand_id
1 'polypeptide(L)'
;MSGPARRGANGMGLLPGWAELEPALPQIAAAMRRYLTQIGCVLRPGSVSGAGLALRSFAAFLAGAAPEVTCLAQVTRRHIEDYKPWLAARPGQNKPGVTTATLAHRLGTLRMFFVRIDEWGWDEAPPKVPMFPGDLPRQDHPLPKALDDGAAAKLLRAAQADKRLLVRVTVEMLLRTGLRVSEYTCLRAGAVVHIGAGPWLHVPVGKLHQDRYLPLHPHLVALIDEYRSRHVAAGNPLLLPRENGRALDRHTVTRFINRASAAAGLPHLHPHQLRHTLATQAINRGMSLEAIAAMLGHRSLDMTLRYAKIASRTVADEYFAVSEKVEALYGQAPVLPADAIGPKMARLRREHHRMLGNGYCTRPPELDCAFESICETCTFFQTSIEFRPTLAAQHDDAIAKDQDHRGQLFASLLARIDQDAS
;
A
#
# COMPACT_ATOMS: atom_id res chain seq x y z
N MET A 1 24.59 27.02 36.47
CA MET A 1 23.25 26.47 36.26
C MET A 1 23.18 25.95 34.83
N SER A 2 23.36 24.65 34.66
CA SER A 2 23.46 23.99 33.37
C SER A 2 22.05 23.77 32.81
N GLY A 3 21.77 24.39 31.65
CA GLY A 3 20.49 24.22 30.92
C GLY A 3 20.31 22.78 30.42
N PRO A 4 19.06 22.32 30.23
CA PRO A 4 18.80 20.94 29.84
C PRO A 4 19.35 20.65 28.44
N ALA A 5 20.20 19.62 28.37
CA ALA A 5 20.76 19.12 27.11
C ALA A 5 19.65 18.84 26.07
N ARG A 6 19.75 19.43 24.89
CA ARG A 6 18.85 19.18 23.76
C ARG A 6 18.91 17.69 23.41
N ARG A 7 17.81 16.97 23.64
CA ARG A 7 17.63 15.57 23.18
C ARG A 7 17.84 15.52 21.67
N GLY A 8 18.84 14.79 21.24
CA GLY A 8 19.15 14.62 19.82
C GLY A 8 18.00 14.00 19.06
N ALA A 9 17.77 14.46 17.84
CA ALA A 9 16.63 14.15 16.98
C ALA A 9 16.46 12.67 16.54
N ASN A 10 17.30 11.74 17.02
CA ASN A 10 17.38 10.36 16.51
C ASN A 10 17.24 9.23 17.55
N GLY A 11 16.66 9.48 18.70
CA GLY A 11 16.15 8.43 19.60
C GLY A 11 17.14 7.41 20.19
N MET A 12 18.40 7.51 19.88
CA MET A 12 19.47 6.80 20.57
C MET A 12 20.14 7.83 21.45
N GLY A 13 20.05 7.75 22.77
CA GLY A 13 20.75 8.67 23.66
C GLY A 13 22.05 9.12 22.99
N LEU A 14 22.43 10.37 23.08
CA LEU A 14 23.48 11.03 22.29
C LEU A 14 24.61 10.05 21.90
N LEU A 15 24.57 9.58 20.65
CA LEU A 15 25.71 8.84 20.11
C LEU A 15 26.85 9.82 19.96
N PRO A 16 28.08 9.43 20.40
CA PRO A 16 29.24 10.27 20.24
C PRO A 16 29.45 10.69 18.77
N GLY A 17 29.89 11.91 18.56
CA GLY A 17 30.31 12.40 17.25
C GLY A 17 31.60 11.72 16.80
N TRP A 18 31.95 11.91 15.50
CA TRP A 18 33.25 11.39 15.03
C TRP A 18 34.43 11.98 15.79
N ALA A 19 34.39 13.25 16.17
CA ALA A 19 35.43 13.91 16.94
C ALA A 19 35.64 13.28 18.32
N GLU A 20 34.60 12.65 18.90
CA GLU A 20 34.69 11.96 20.20
C GLU A 20 35.15 10.50 20.04
N LEU A 21 34.86 9.88 18.89
CA LEU A 21 35.24 8.48 18.59
C LEU A 21 36.66 8.35 18.03
N GLU A 22 37.11 9.34 17.29
CA GLU A 22 38.44 9.34 16.63
C GLU A 22 39.61 9.15 17.54
N PRO A 23 39.68 9.76 18.76
CA PRO A 23 40.77 9.51 19.71
C PRO A 23 40.82 8.07 20.21
N ALA A 24 39.67 7.42 20.39
CA ALA A 24 39.61 6.03 20.89
C ALA A 24 39.80 4.99 19.77
N LEU A 25 39.36 5.28 18.55
CA LEU A 25 39.34 4.36 17.41
C LEU A 25 39.84 5.05 16.13
N PRO A 26 41.06 5.55 16.05
CA PRO A 26 41.51 6.41 14.93
C PRO A 26 41.46 5.71 13.58
N GLN A 27 41.89 4.46 13.49
CA GLN A 27 41.90 3.71 12.23
C GLN A 27 40.46 3.35 11.77
N ILE A 28 39.62 2.90 12.72
CA ILE A 28 38.23 2.54 12.41
C ILE A 28 37.42 3.79 12.00
N ALA A 29 37.58 4.90 12.70
CA ALA A 29 36.92 6.16 12.36
C ALA A 29 37.35 6.68 11.00
N ALA A 30 38.63 6.63 10.66
CA ALA A 30 39.17 7.03 9.36
C ALA A 30 38.60 6.17 8.25
N ALA A 31 38.61 4.84 8.36
CA ALA A 31 38.04 3.93 7.35
C ALA A 31 36.55 4.15 7.16
N MET A 32 35.76 4.29 8.25
CA MET A 32 34.32 4.55 8.17
C MET A 32 34.02 5.90 7.53
N ARG A 33 34.78 6.95 7.81
CA ARG A 33 34.62 8.28 7.18
C ARG A 33 34.99 8.24 5.70
N ARG A 34 36.07 7.54 5.32
CA ARG A 34 36.44 7.28 3.92
C ARG A 34 35.30 6.58 3.18
N TYR A 35 34.68 5.57 3.79
CA TYR A 35 33.50 4.90 3.21
C TYR A 35 32.34 5.87 3.01
N LEU A 36 32.00 6.71 4.00
CA LEU A 36 30.94 7.70 3.89
C LEU A 36 31.19 8.70 2.76
N THR A 37 32.44 9.09 2.55
CA THR A 37 32.84 9.94 1.43
C THR A 37 32.58 9.24 0.08
N GLN A 38 32.99 7.97 -0.05
CA GLN A 38 32.80 7.20 -1.27
C GLN A 38 31.32 7.01 -1.63
N ILE A 39 30.50 6.58 -0.65
CA ILE A 39 29.06 6.45 -0.90
C ILE A 39 28.36 7.79 -1.10
N GLY A 40 28.94 8.88 -0.61
CA GLY A 40 28.44 10.25 -0.79
C GLY A 40 28.50 10.72 -2.23
N CYS A 41 29.38 10.16 -3.05
CA CYS A 41 29.44 10.44 -4.50
C CYS A 41 28.23 9.88 -5.26
N VAL A 42 27.58 8.86 -4.71
CA VAL A 42 26.51 8.11 -5.41
C VAL A 42 25.15 8.24 -4.68
N LEU A 43 25.18 8.29 -3.34
CA LEU A 43 23.97 8.31 -2.53
C LEU A 43 23.58 9.74 -2.13
N ARG A 44 22.29 9.92 -1.89
CA ARG A 44 21.76 11.21 -1.39
C ARG A 44 22.24 11.51 0.03
N PRO A 45 22.38 12.79 0.41
CA PRO A 45 22.87 13.21 1.72
C PRO A 45 22.13 12.55 2.91
N GLY A 46 20.80 12.36 2.80
CA GLY A 46 20.02 11.67 3.85
C GLY A 46 20.38 10.19 4.02
N SER A 47 20.73 9.48 2.95
CA SER A 47 21.19 8.09 3.00
C SER A 47 22.59 8.00 3.62
N VAL A 48 23.49 8.92 3.25
CA VAL A 48 24.83 9.02 3.83
C VAL A 48 24.76 9.35 5.33
N SER A 49 23.89 10.29 5.71
CA SER A 49 23.66 10.62 7.13
C SER A 49 23.14 9.41 7.92
N GLY A 50 22.20 8.64 7.33
CA GLY A 50 21.71 7.39 7.94
C GLY A 50 22.82 6.35 8.09
N ALA A 51 23.67 6.19 7.08
CA ALA A 51 24.83 5.31 7.14
C ALA A 51 25.83 5.76 8.20
N GLY A 52 26.14 7.06 8.26
CA GLY A 52 27.01 7.63 9.27
C GLY A 52 26.53 7.37 10.70
N LEU A 53 25.21 7.43 10.90
CA LEU A 53 24.60 7.13 12.19
C LEU A 53 24.71 5.63 12.55
N ALA A 54 24.56 4.72 11.59
CA ALA A 54 24.73 3.28 11.80
C ALA A 54 26.20 2.94 12.15
N LEU A 55 27.15 3.48 11.40
CA LEU A 55 28.57 3.25 11.61
C LEU A 55 29.05 3.82 12.95
N ARG A 56 28.65 5.05 13.32
CA ARG A 56 28.95 5.62 14.64
C ARG A 56 28.37 4.79 15.79
N SER A 57 27.19 4.18 15.59
CA SER A 57 26.60 3.29 16.58
C SER A 57 27.50 2.06 16.83
N PHE A 58 28.05 1.48 15.78
CA PHE A 58 28.95 0.34 15.89
C PHE A 58 30.34 0.75 16.49
N ALA A 59 30.87 1.87 16.01
CA ALA A 59 32.10 2.41 16.57
C ALA A 59 31.98 2.73 18.08
N ALA A 60 30.85 3.30 18.51
CA ALA A 60 30.59 3.55 19.94
C ALA A 60 30.47 2.24 20.75
N PHE A 61 29.95 1.18 20.17
CA PHE A 61 29.97 -0.14 20.80
C PHE A 61 31.41 -0.66 20.96
N LEU A 62 32.22 -0.62 19.89
CA LEU A 62 33.61 -1.09 19.95
C LEU A 62 34.42 -0.30 20.97
N ALA A 63 34.32 1.02 20.98
CA ALA A 63 35.03 1.85 21.95
C ALA A 63 34.70 1.53 23.41
N GLY A 64 33.47 1.09 23.70
CA GLY A 64 33.03 0.81 25.06
C GLY A 64 33.07 -0.65 25.49
N ALA A 65 32.85 -1.58 24.55
CA ALA A 65 32.68 -3.01 24.87
C ALA A 65 33.78 -3.92 24.28
N ALA A 66 34.57 -3.42 23.33
CA ALA A 66 35.65 -4.17 22.69
C ALA A 66 36.89 -3.25 22.43
N PRO A 67 37.49 -2.62 23.45
CA PRO A 67 38.56 -1.65 23.26
C PRO A 67 39.85 -2.27 22.67
N GLU A 68 39.98 -3.58 22.68
CA GLU A 68 41.05 -4.34 22.04
C GLU A 68 41.00 -4.28 20.51
N VAL A 69 39.83 -3.96 19.93
CA VAL A 69 39.63 -3.86 18.48
C VAL A 69 40.06 -2.47 18.00
N THR A 70 41.26 -2.36 17.50
CA THR A 70 41.86 -1.10 17.07
C THR A 70 41.70 -0.86 15.55
N CYS A 71 41.48 -1.90 14.76
CA CYS A 71 41.25 -1.81 13.31
C CYS A 71 40.09 -2.73 12.86
N LEU A 72 39.52 -2.47 11.68
CA LEU A 72 38.38 -3.22 11.16
C LEU A 72 38.74 -4.68 10.85
N ALA A 73 39.99 -4.98 10.50
CA ALA A 73 40.45 -6.34 10.21
C ALA A 73 40.33 -7.28 11.44
N GLN A 74 40.31 -6.72 12.65
CA GLN A 74 40.13 -7.47 13.89
C GLN A 74 38.65 -7.74 14.25
N VAL A 75 37.72 -7.16 13.50
CA VAL A 75 36.30 -7.38 13.76
C VAL A 75 35.91 -8.79 13.36
N THR A 76 35.41 -9.56 14.33
CA THR A 76 35.01 -10.94 14.18
C THR A 76 33.49 -11.11 14.30
N ARG A 77 33.00 -12.31 14.00
CA ARG A 77 31.60 -12.70 14.21
C ARG A 77 31.12 -12.41 15.65
N ARG A 78 31.94 -12.69 16.65
CA ARG A 78 31.61 -12.47 18.07
C ARG A 78 31.24 -11.02 18.36
N HIS A 79 31.98 -10.07 17.80
CA HIS A 79 31.69 -8.64 17.99
C HIS A 79 30.31 -8.25 17.41
N ILE A 80 29.89 -8.91 16.33
CA ILE A 80 28.54 -8.69 15.79
C ILE A 80 27.45 -9.30 16.68
N GLU A 81 27.72 -10.48 17.26
CA GLU A 81 26.80 -11.13 18.19
C GLU A 81 26.59 -10.30 19.46
N ASP A 82 27.65 -9.73 20.00
CA ASP A 82 27.60 -8.84 21.16
C ASP A 82 26.99 -7.47 20.83
N TYR A 83 27.22 -6.95 19.62
CA TYR A 83 26.62 -5.70 19.17
C TYR A 83 25.10 -5.74 19.04
N LYS A 84 24.54 -6.84 18.58
CA LYS A 84 23.07 -6.97 18.37
C LYS A 84 22.27 -6.70 19.65
N PRO A 85 22.51 -7.38 20.78
CA PRO A 85 21.81 -7.12 22.04
C PRO A 85 22.13 -5.74 22.60
N TRP A 86 23.41 -5.28 22.48
CA TRP A 86 23.77 -3.92 22.89
C TRP A 86 22.96 -2.85 22.13
N LEU A 87 22.80 -3.02 20.81
CA LEU A 87 22.00 -2.12 19.99
C LEU A 87 20.51 -2.17 20.35
N ALA A 88 19.98 -3.36 20.59
CA ALA A 88 18.58 -3.58 20.95
C ALA A 88 18.22 -2.94 22.31
N ALA A 89 19.13 -2.98 23.27
CA ALA A 89 18.96 -2.41 24.60
C ALA A 89 19.03 -0.88 24.64
N ARG A 90 19.48 -0.23 23.58
CA ARG A 90 19.57 1.24 23.56
C ARG A 90 18.19 1.90 23.57
N PRO A 91 18.06 3.04 24.27
CA PRO A 91 16.79 3.74 24.34
C PRO A 91 16.35 4.24 22.96
N GLY A 92 15.09 4.03 22.65
CA GLY A 92 14.42 4.60 21.48
C GLY A 92 13.97 6.05 21.75
N GLN A 93 13.54 6.74 20.70
CA GLN A 93 13.12 8.15 20.82
C GLN A 93 11.92 8.33 21.76
N ASN A 94 10.95 7.42 21.71
CA ASN A 94 9.71 7.45 22.51
C ASN A 94 9.37 6.06 23.08
N LYS A 95 10.35 5.15 23.15
CA LYS A 95 10.17 3.77 23.61
C LYS A 95 11.38 3.36 24.43
N PRO A 96 11.25 2.41 25.36
CA PRO A 96 12.37 1.94 26.16
C PRO A 96 13.51 1.32 25.33
N GLY A 97 13.23 0.81 24.14
CA GLY A 97 14.22 0.25 23.23
C GLY A 97 14.04 0.73 21.79
N VAL A 98 15.03 0.46 20.93
CA VAL A 98 14.95 0.74 19.49
C VAL A 98 13.93 -0.18 18.81
N THR A 99 13.26 0.33 17.76
CA THR A 99 12.28 -0.47 17.01
C THR A 99 12.96 -1.48 16.10
N THR A 100 12.26 -2.59 15.77
CA THR A 100 12.72 -3.61 14.80
C THR A 100 13.14 -2.99 13.46
N ALA A 101 12.42 -1.99 12.98
CA ALA A 101 12.79 -1.26 11.76
C ALA A 101 14.11 -0.50 11.90
N THR A 102 14.38 0.10 13.08
CA THR A 102 15.65 0.77 13.36
C THR A 102 16.79 -0.23 13.44
N LEU A 103 16.57 -1.37 14.11
CA LEU A 103 17.55 -2.46 14.18
C LEU A 103 17.89 -2.98 12.78
N ALA A 104 16.87 -3.30 11.98
CA ALA A 104 17.06 -3.78 10.61
C ALA A 104 17.83 -2.77 9.75
N HIS A 105 17.50 -1.48 9.85
CA HIS A 105 18.22 -0.43 9.12
C HIS A 105 19.69 -0.32 9.56
N ARG A 106 19.96 -0.34 10.87
CA ARG A 106 21.33 -0.21 11.40
C ARG A 106 22.19 -1.41 11.03
N LEU A 107 21.69 -2.61 11.28
CA LEU A 107 22.38 -3.86 10.98
C LEU A 107 22.53 -4.04 9.47
N GLY A 108 21.51 -3.72 8.68
CA GLY A 108 21.59 -3.77 7.21
C GLY A 108 22.63 -2.82 6.64
N THR A 109 22.71 -1.60 7.18
CA THR A 109 23.71 -0.62 6.76
C THR A 109 25.12 -1.08 7.16
N LEU A 110 25.31 -1.60 8.37
CA LEU A 110 26.60 -2.13 8.84
C LEU A 110 27.04 -3.34 7.98
N ARG A 111 26.11 -4.24 7.67
CA ARG A 111 26.41 -5.36 6.77
C ARG A 111 26.85 -4.88 5.38
N MET A 112 26.14 -3.91 4.81
CA MET A 112 26.52 -3.34 3.50
C MET A 112 27.88 -2.63 3.55
N PHE A 113 28.25 -2.03 4.67
CA PHE A 113 29.58 -1.49 4.87
C PHE A 113 30.65 -2.57 4.75
N PHE A 114 30.53 -3.67 5.52
CA PHE A 114 31.52 -4.76 5.47
C PHE A 114 31.57 -5.46 4.11
N VAL A 115 30.41 -5.71 3.48
CA VAL A 115 30.37 -6.30 2.14
C VAL A 115 31.09 -5.41 1.12
N ARG A 116 30.88 -4.09 1.17
CA ARG A 116 31.47 -3.18 0.19
C ARG A 116 32.96 -2.98 0.38
N ILE A 117 33.45 -2.88 1.61
CA ILE A 117 34.89 -2.73 1.83
C ILE A 117 35.66 -4.00 1.45
N ASP A 118 35.04 -5.16 1.59
CA ASP A 118 35.54 -6.46 1.09
C ASP A 118 35.54 -6.48 -0.47
N GLU A 119 34.42 -6.17 -1.10
CA GLU A 119 34.28 -6.07 -2.57
C GLU A 119 35.25 -5.04 -3.18
N TRP A 120 35.55 -3.96 -2.46
CA TRP A 120 36.47 -2.92 -2.92
C TRP A 120 37.94 -3.25 -2.66
N GLY A 121 38.22 -4.39 -2.03
CA GLY A 121 39.57 -4.86 -1.72
C GLY A 121 40.33 -3.92 -0.77
N TRP A 122 39.65 -3.38 0.26
CA TRP A 122 40.33 -2.54 1.23
C TRP A 122 41.16 -3.39 2.19
N ASP A 123 42.41 -2.99 2.42
CA ASP A 123 43.32 -3.69 3.33
C ASP A 123 42.79 -3.74 4.78
N GLU A 124 41.95 -2.77 5.15
CA GLU A 124 41.31 -2.70 6.45
C GLU A 124 40.12 -3.68 6.59
N ALA A 125 39.68 -4.33 5.52
CA ALA A 125 38.54 -5.25 5.59
C ALA A 125 38.85 -6.49 6.46
N PRO A 126 37.88 -7.00 7.23
CA PRO A 126 38.05 -8.27 7.92
C PRO A 126 38.31 -9.42 6.90
N PRO A 127 39.06 -10.46 7.29
CA PRO A 127 39.35 -11.61 6.40
C PRO A 127 38.11 -12.33 5.87
N LYS A 128 37.00 -12.18 6.57
CA LYS A 128 35.66 -12.63 6.15
C LYS A 128 34.63 -11.61 6.60
N VAL A 129 33.63 -11.33 5.76
CA VAL A 129 32.49 -10.49 6.14
C VAL A 129 31.82 -11.06 7.40
N PRO A 130 31.83 -10.35 8.55
CA PRO A 130 31.39 -10.89 9.82
C PRO A 130 29.87 -10.97 9.98
N MET A 131 29.11 -10.54 8.97
CA MET A 131 27.65 -10.42 8.99
C MET A 131 27.00 -11.16 7.84
N PHE A 132 25.89 -11.84 8.12
CA PHE A 132 25.10 -12.59 7.17
C PHE A 132 23.71 -11.97 6.94
N PRO A 133 23.01 -12.30 5.83
CA PRO A 133 21.64 -11.85 5.62
C PRO A 133 20.67 -12.24 6.75
N GLY A 134 20.88 -13.40 7.39
CA GLY A 134 20.09 -13.88 8.52
C GLY A 134 20.25 -13.09 9.81
N ASP A 135 21.24 -12.19 9.91
CA ASP A 135 21.39 -11.29 11.07
C ASP A 135 20.37 -10.15 11.11
N LEU A 136 19.71 -9.93 9.99
CA LEU A 136 18.72 -8.86 9.88
C LEU A 136 17.37 -9.32 10.44
N PRO A 137 16.79 -8.59 11.41
CA PRO A 137 15.48 -8.94 11.92
C PRO A 137 14.43 -8.82 10.83
N ARG A 138 13.50 -9.77 10.80
CA ARG A 138 12.34 -9.69 9.91
C ARG A 138 11.50 -8.48 10.30
N GLN A 139 11.10 -7.72 9.31
CA GLN A 139 10.24 -6.55 9.51
C GLN A 139 8.78 -6.93 9.29
N ASP A 140 7.95 -6.58 10.26
CA ASP A 140 6.50 -6.62 10.05
C ASP A 140 6.11 -5.53 9.05
N HIS A 141 5.22 -5.88 8.15
CA HIS A 141 4.62 -4.97 7.19
C HIS A 141 3.14 -4.76 7.51
N PRO A 142 2.81 -3.99 8.57
CA PRO A 142 1.43 -3.71 8.90
C PRO A 142 0.72 -3.02 7.73
N LEU A 143 -0.59 -3.24 7.66
CA LEU A 143 -1.40 -2.55 6.67
C LEU A 143 -1.27 -1.03 6.83
N PRO A 144 -1.24 -0.27 5.72
CA PRO A 144 -1.20 1.17 5.76
C PRO A 144 -2.40 1.73 6.55
N LYS A 145 -2.12 2.66 7.47
CA LYS A 145 -3.17 3.34 8.24
C LYS A 145 -3.78 4.44 7.38
N ALA A 146 -4.87 4.14 6.70
CA ALA A 146 -5.68 5.11 5.98
C ALA A 146 -6.80 5.67 6.88
N LEU A 147 -7.27 6.87 6.57
CA LEU A 147 -8.53 7.40 7.11
C LEU A 147 -9.70 6.76 6.35
N ASP A 148 -10.77 6.46 7.05
CA ASP A 148 -12.03 6.16 6.39
C ASP A 148 -12.61 7.41 5.69
N ASP A 149 -13.64 7.23 4.86
CA ASP A 149 -14.23 8.32 4.09
C ASP A 149 -14.83 9.41 4.98
N GLY A 150 -15.42 9.04 6.11
CA GLY A 150 -15.99 9.98 7.07
C GLY A 150 -14.93 10.84 7.74
N ALA A 151 -13.84 10.23 8.21
CA ALA A 151 -12.71 10.94 8.81
C ALA A 151 -11.99 11.83 7.79
N ALA A 152 -11.78 11.35 6.55
CA ALA A 152 -11.21 12.15 5.48
C ALA A 152 -12.06 13.39 5.13
N ALA A 153 -13.38 13.23 5.08
CA ALA A 153 -14.32 14.32 4.86
C ALA A 153 -14.33 15.33 6.02
N LYS A 154 -14.24 14.86 7.28
CA LYS A 154 -14.12 15.76 8.45
C LYS A 154 -12.83 16.56 8.40
N LEU A 155 -11.70 15.93 8.08
CA LEU A 155 -10.40 16.59 7.93
C LEU A 155 -10.44 17.67 6.84
N LEU A 156 -11.02 17.35 5.68
CA LEU A 156 -11.13 18.28 4.56
C LEU A 156 -11.98 19.49 4.92
N ARG A 157 -13.15 19.28 5.53
CA ARG A 157 -14.03 20.38 5.98
C ARG A 157 -13.35 21.27 7.03
N ALA A 158 -12.65 20.68 7.99
CA ALA A 158 -11.90 21.44 9.00
C ALA A 158 -10.76 22.24 8.38
N ALA A 159 -10.06 21.70 7.38
CA ALA A 159 -9.04 22.44 6.63
C ALA A 159 -9.65 23.61 5.83
N GLN A 160 -10.79 23.40 5.19
CA GLN A 160 -11.50 24.43 4.43
C GLN A 160 -12.00 25.59 5.31
N ALA A 161 -12.33 25.30 6.56
CA ALA A 161 -12.76 26.30 7.55
C ALA A 161 -11.57 27.03 8.23
N ASP A 162 -10.31 26.60 8.03
CA ASP A 162 -9.17 27.25 8.66
C ASP A 162 -8.93 28.65 8.04
N LYS A 163 -8.73 29.63 8.92
CA LYS A 163 -8.47 31.03 8.52
C LYS A 163 -7.15 31.20 7.75
N ARG A 164 -6.22 30.26 7.90
CA ARG A 164 -4.91 30.29 7.23
C ARG A 164 -4.99 29.58 5.90
N LEU A 165 -4.98 30.33 4.83
CA LEU A 165 -5.08 29.79 3.46
C LEU A 165 -3.99 28.73 3.18
N LEU A 166 -2.77 28.91 3.69
CA LEU A 166 -1.68 27.94 3.53
C LEU A 166 -1.98 26.59 4.22
N VAL A 167 -2.70 26.58 5.34
CA VAL A 167 -3.14 25.31 5.99
C VAL A 167 -4.13 24.59 5.08
N ARG A 168 -5.11 25.30 4.57
CA ARG A 168 -6.12 24.78 3.64
C ARG A 168 -5.46 24.20 2.39
N VAL A 169 -4.64 24.98 1.68
CA VAL A 169 -3.92 24.52 0.47
C VAL A 169 -3.08 23.28 0.77
N THR A 170 -2.35 23.27 1.90
CA THR A 170 -1.48 22.15 2.26
C THR A 170 -2.25 20.85 2.45
N VAL A 171 -3.35 20.89 3.21
CA VAL A 171 -4.14 19.68 3.51
C VAL A 171 -4.85 19.18 2.25
N GLU A 172 -5.48 20.09 1.49
CA GLU A 172 -6.18 19.74 0.26
C GLU A 172 -5.23 19.16 -0.80
N MET A 173 -4.07 19.79 -1.00
CA MET A 173 -3.05 19.29 -1.93
C MET A 173 -2.60 17.88 -1.56
N LEU A 174 -2.20 17.66 -0.31
CA LEU A 174 -1.70 16.35 0.11
C LEU A 174 -2.77 15.25 0.06
N LEU A 175 -4.01 15.58 0.44
CA LEU A 175 -5.10 14.60 0.44
C LEU A 175 -5.55 14.26 -0.99
N ARG A 176 -5.56 15.22 -1.91
CA ARG A 176 -6.05 15.02 -3.29
C ARG A 176 -4.99 14.56 -4.28
N THR A 177 -3.71 14.82 -4.02
CA THR A 177 -2.62 14.44 -4.93
C THR A 177 -1.74 13.30 -4.43
N GLY A 178 -1.79 13.02 -3.13
CA GLY A 178 -0.95 12.01 -2.51
C GLY A 178 0.55 12.31 -2.58
N LEU A 179 0.96 13.56 -2.74
CA LEU A 179 2.35 13.97 -2.76
C LEU A 179 3.09 13.55 -1.48
N ARG A 180 4.37 13.17 -1.64
CA ARG A 180 5.26 13.10 -0.47
C ARG A 180 5.58 14.50 0.03
N VAL A 181 5.78 14.65 1.34
CA VAL A 181 6.11 15.97 1.92
C VAL A 181 7.31 16.61 1.21
N SER A 182 8.34 15.84 0.92
CA SER A 182 9.53 16.34 0.22
C SER A 182 9.22 16.79 -1.21
N GLU A 183 8.28 16.15 -1.90
CA GLU A 183 7.82 16.59 -3.22
C GLU A 183 7.02 17.88 -3.09
N TYR A 184 6.06 17.92 -2.16
CA TYR A 184 5.24 19.08 -1.89
C TYR A 184 6.05 20.33 -1.54
N THR A 185 7.02 20.21 -0.65
CA THR A 185 7.84 21.37 -0.18
C THR A 185 8.82 21.88 -1.22
N CYS A 186 9.10 21.11 -2.28
CA CYS A 186 10.02 21.46 -3.35
C CYS A 186 9.33 21.86 -4.66
N LEU A 187 8.00 21.95 -4.69
CA LEU A 187 7.25 22.35 -5.88
C LEU A 187 7.67 23.76 -6.34
N ARG A 188 7.92 23.90 -7.65
CA ARG A 188 8.32 25.17 -8.27
C ARG A 188 7.11 25.99 -8.69
N ALA A 189 7.27 27.30 -8.80
CA ALA A 189 6.23 28.24 -9.20
C ALA A 189 5.51 27.85 -10.51
N GLY A 190 6.25 27.35 -11.49
CA GLY A 190 5.72 26.87 -12.77
C GLY A 190 5.30 25.39 -12.78
N ALA A 191 5.07 24.76 -11.60
CA ALA A 191 4.70 23.33 -11.54
C ALA A 191 3.26 23.07 -12.03
N VAL A 192 2.37 24.06 -12.00
CA VAL A 192 1.04 23.94 -12.59
C VAL A 192 1.14 24.22 -14.09
N VAL A 193 0.80 23.24 -14.90
CA VAL A 193 0.87 23.28 -16.37
C VAL A 193 -0.47 22.88 -16.96
N HIS A 194 -0.75 23.26 -18.20
CA HIS A 194 -1.93 22.81 -18.93
C HIS A 194 -1.52 21.78 -19.99
N ILE A 195 -2.13 20.60 -19.93
CA ILE A 195 -1.93 19.53 -20.91
C ILE A 195 -3.33 19.15 -21.45
N GLY A 196 -3.53 19.37 -22.75
CA GLY A 196 -4.86 19.24 -23.35
C GLY A 196 -5.85 20.23 -22.72
N ALA A 197 -7.02 19.75 -22.32
CA ALA A 197 -8.09 20.61 -21.78
C ALA A 197 -8.02 20.81 -20.24
N GLY A 198 -7.02 20.32 -19.56
CA GLY A 198 -7.01 20.36 -18.10
C GLY A 198 -5.69 20.80 -17.46
N PRO A 199 -5.74 21.26 -16.19
CA PRO A 199 -4.57 21.60 -15.42
C PRO A 199 -3.90 20.33 -14.84
N TRP A 200 -2.57 20.32 -14.86
CA TRP A 200 -1.72 19.26 -14.34
C TRP A 200 -0.64 19.82 -13.43
N LEU A 201 -0.22 19.03 -12.47
CA LEU A 201 0.89 19.34 -11.59
C LEU A 201 2.12 18.53 -12.02
N HIS A 202 3.16 19.22 -12.46
CA HIS A 202 4.48 18.63 -12.68
C HIS A 202 5.17 18.42 -11.33
N VAL A 203 5.41 17.16 -10.99
CA VAL A 203 6.17 16.76 -9.80
C VAL A 203 7.57 16.39 -10.24
N PRO A 204 8.58 17.22 -9.96
CA PRO A 204 9.93 17.00 -10.44
C PRO A 204 10.57 15.75 -9.82
N VAL A 205 11.64 15.29 -10.43
CA VAL A 205 12.42 14.13 -10.00
C VAL A 205 12.67 14.14 -8.49
N GLY A 206 11.97 13.26 -7.81
CA GLY A 206 12.08 13.06 -6.36
C GLY A 206 12.99 11.89 -5.99
N LYS A 207 12.75 11.29 -4.83
CA LYS A 207 13.51 10.15 -4.26
C LYS A 207 13.64 8.96 -5.23
N LEU A 208 12.73 8.84 -6.20
CA LEU A 208 12.65 7.69 -7.13
C LEU A 208 13.23 7.94 -8.51
N HIS A 209 13.91 9.08 -8.71
CA HIS A 209 14.56 9.47 -9.98
C HIS A 209 13.63 9.52 -11.20
N GLN A 210 12.33 9.75 -10.99
CA GLN A 210 11.33 9.95 -12.03
C GLN A 210 10.51 11.17 -11.70
N ASP A 211 10.25 12.01 -12.68
CA ASP A 211 9.22 13.03 -12.63
C ASP A 211 7.88 12.43 -13.10
N ARG A 212 6.80 13.12 -12.79
CA ARG A 212 5.46 12.75 -13.20
C ARG A 212 4.52 13.93 -13.23
N TYR A 213 3.46 13.77 -13.98
CA TYR A 213 2.36 14.70 -14.03
C TYR A 213 1.15 14.13 -13.28
N LEU A 214 0.52 14.96 -12.46
CA LEU A 214 -0.70 14.62 -11.72
C LEU A 214 -1.84 15.53 -12.21
N PRO A 215 -3.02 14.99 -12.55
CA PRO A 215 -4.17 15.83 -12.86
C PRO A 215 -4.53 16.65 -11.64
N LEU A 216 -4.77 17.94 -11.81
CA LEU A 216 -5.25 18.83 -10.77
C LEU A 216 -6.73 19.13 -10.95
N HIS A 217 -7.46 19.07 -9.85
CA HIS A 217 -8.83 19.56 -9.85
C HIS A 217 -8.83 21.11 -9.98
N PRO A 218 -9.69 21.72 -10.80
CA PRO A 218 -9.73 23.18 -10.99
C PRO A 218 -9.82 23.98 -9.69
N HIS A 219 -10.55 23.47 -8.70
CA HIS A 219 -10.61 24.05 -7.37
C HIS A 219 -9.24 24.18 -6.69
N LEU A 220 -8.33 23.19 -6.86
CA LEU A 220 -6.98 23.29 -6.30
C LEU A 220 -6.15 24.35 -7.00
N VAL A 221 -6.33 24.52 -8.31
CA VAL A 221 -5.66 25.57 -9.07
C VAL A 221 -6.09 26.93 -8.56
N ALA A 222 -7.39 27.18 -8.45
CA ALA A 222 -7.94 28.42 -7.92
C ALA A 222 -7.43 28.72 -6.49
N LEU A 223 -7.32 27.68 -5.65
CA LEU A 223 -6.83 27.80 -4.28
C LEU A 223 -5.31 28.11 -4.23
N ILE A 224 -4.53 27.53 -5.12
CA ILE A 224 -3.10 27.83 -5.28
C ILE A 224 -2.93 29.29 -5.74
N ASP A 225 -3.68 29.71 -6.75
CA ASP A 225 -3.62 31.06 -7.31
C ASP A 225 -4.05 32.10 -6.28
N GLU A 226 -5.11 31.84 -5.51
CA GLU A 226 -5.53 32.69 -4.39
C GLU A 226 -4.41 32.84 -3.35
N TYR A 227 -3.76 31.75 -2.96
CA TYR A 227 -2.65 31.85 -2.02
C TYR A 227 -1.48 32.62 -2.59
N ARG A 228 -1.11 32.35 -3.84
CA ARG A 228 0.02 33.01 -4.50
C ARG A 228 -0.21 34.51 -4.66
N SER A 229 -1.40 34.91 -5.09
CA SER A 229 -1.74 36.34 -5.30
C SER A 229 -1.72 37.14 -4.00
N ARG A 230 -2.10 36.54 -2.88
CA ARG A 230 -2.20 37.24 -1.58
C ARG A 230 -0.92 37.18 -0.74
N HIS A 231 -0.13 36.14 -0.85
CA HIS A 231 0.93 35.83 0.13
C HIS A 231 2.31 35.53 -0.47
N VAL A 232 2.46 35.48 -1.80
CA VAL A 232 3.73 35.13 -2.43
C VAL A 232 4.26 36.32 -3.24
N ALA A 233 5.46 36.76 -2.86
CA ALA A 233 6.13 37.86 -3.61
C ALA A 233 6.42 37.44 -5.05
N ALA A 234 6.34 38.36 -5.97
CA ALA A 234 6.67 38.18 -7.37
C ALA A 234 8.11 37.62 -7.50
N GLY A 235 8.31 36.65 -8.41
CA GLY A 235 9.63 36.05 -8.62
C GLY A 235 10.03 34.94 -7.62
N ASN A 236 9.23 34.62 -6.61
CA ASN A 236 9.53 33.52 -5.73
C ASN A 236 9.54 32.20 -6.52
N PRO A 237 10.61 31.40 -6.46
CA PRO A 237 10.77 30.18 -7.26
C PRO A 237 9.90 29.00 -6.76
N LEU A 238 9.29 29.10 -5.58
CA LEU A 238 8.48 28.05 -4.97
C LEU A 238 7.00 28.25 -5.30
N LEU A 239 6.27 27.14 -5.48
CA LEU A 239 4.83 27.19 -5.70
C LEU A 239 4.09 27.67 -4.45
N LEU A 240 4.41 27.08 -3.29
CA LEU A 240 3.74 27.33 -2.02
C LEU A 240 4.78 27.60 -0.91
N PRO A 241 5.51 28.73 -0.97
CA PRO A 241 6.41 29.12 0.11
C PRO A 241 5.63 29.54 1.36
N ARG A 242 6.32 29.71 2.48
CA ARG A 242 5.79 30.45 3.64
C ARG A 242 5.58 31.94 3.28
N GLU A 243 4.82 32.65 4.08
CA GLU A 243 4.63 34.10 3.93
C GLU A 243 5.95 34.91 3.94
N ASN A 244 6.99 34.38 4.61
CA ASN A 244 8.35 34.96 4.57
C ASN A 244 9.18 34.53 3.35
N GLY A 245 8.57 33.92 2.34
CA GLY A 245 9.19 33.49 1.09
C GLY A 245 10.02 32.20 1.17
N ARG A 246 10.26 31.64 2.37
CA ARG A 246 11.07 30.44 2.54
C ARG A 246 10.28 29.15 2.27
N ALA A 247 10.98 28.09 1.92
CA ALA A 247 10.38 26.76 1.76
C ALA A 247 9.71 26.27 3.07
N LEU A 248 8.62 25.54 2.92
CA LEU A 248 8.03 24.79 4.00
C LEU A 248 8.96 23.64 4.40
N ASP A 249 9.12 23.41 5.69
CA ASP A 249 9.76 22.20 6.19
C ASP A 249 8.71 21.13 6.58
N ARG A 250 9.20 19.91 6.75
CA ARG A 250 8.36 18.76 7.08
C ARG A 250 7.57 18.95 8.39
N HIS A 251 8.18 19.59 9.38
CA HIS A 251 7.53 19.81 10.68
C HIS A 251 6.38 20.80 10.57
N THR A 252 6.56 21.84 9.79
CA THR A 252 5.49 22.82 9.51
C THR A 252 4.32 22.19 8.78
N VAL A 253 4.59 21.36 7.75
CA VAL A 253 3.53 20.59 7.04
C VAL A 253 2.79 19.69 8.02
N THR A 254 3.51 18.92 8.85
CA THR A 254 2.89 18.05 9.86
C THR A 254 2.05 18.85 10.84
N ARG A 255 2.52 20.03 11.28
CA ARG A 255 1.79 20.90 12.17
C ARG A 255 0.48 21.44 11.53
N PHE A 256 0.49 21.76 10.25
CA PHE A 256 -0.71 22.18 9.52
C PHE A 256 -1.76 21.07 9.44
N ILE A 257 -1.32 19.84 9.10
CA ILE A 257 -2.21 18.67 9.09
C ILE A 257 -2.81 18.44 10.47
N ASN A 258 -1.99 18.52 11.53
CA ASN A 258 -2.47 18.27 12.89
C ASN A 258 -3.34 19.39 13.44
N ARG A 259 -3.17 20.61 12.96
CA ARG A 259 -4.09 21.72 13.24
C ARG A 259 -5.49 21.41 12.68
N ALA A 260 -5.58 21.00 11.41
CA ALA A 260 -6.85 20.60 10.81
C ALA A 260 -7.42 19.32 11.44
N SER A 261 -6.56 18.36 11.79
CA SER A 261 -6.96 17.12 12.48
C SER A 261 -7.60 17.40 13.84
N ALA A 262 -6.97 18.24 14.65
CA ALA A 262 -7.49 18.65 15.96
C ALA A 262 -8.84 19.37 15.81
N ALA A 263 -8.99 20.27 14.83
CA ALA A 263 -10.25 20.96 14.55
C ALA A 263 -11.35 20.00 14.07
N ALA A 264 -10.96 18.86 13.45
CA ALA A 264 -11.89 17.81 13.02
C ALA A 264 -12.21 16.79 14.13
N GLY A 265 -11.63 16.90 15.31
CA GLY A 265 -11.74 15.91 16.38
C GLY A 265 -11.07 14.58 16.06
N LEU A 266 -10.04 14.59 15.21
CA LEU A 266 -9.29 13.41 14.79
C LEU A 266 -7.97 13.28 15.57
N PRO A 267 -7.41 12.07 15.67
CA PRO A 267 -6.11 11.86 16.31
C PRO A 267 -4.99 12.52 15.53
N HIS A 268 -3.77 12.51 16.11
CA HIS A 268 -2.57 12.99 15.45
C HIS A 268 -2.34 12.25 14.11
N LEU A 269 -2.22 13.00 13.02
CA LEU A 269 -2.02 12.47 11.67
C LEU A 269 -0.61 12.76 11.16
N HIS A 270 -0.10 11.82 10.37
CA HIS A 270 1.15 11.99 9.65
C HIS A 270 0.87 12.23 8.15
N PRO A 271 1.67 13.07 7.47
CA PRO A 271 1.47 13.36 6.05
C PRO A 271 1.34 12.10 5.18
N HIS A 272 2.06 11.04 5.54
CA HIS A 272 2.01 9.79 4.78
C HIS A 272 0.67 9.06 4.88
N GLN A 273 -0.11 9.30 5.97
CA GLN A 273 -1.46 8.76 6.10
C GLN A 273 -2.43 9.36 5.08
N LEU A 274 -2.28 10.65 4.74
CA LEU A 274 -3.12 11.30 3.72
C LEU A 274 -2.91 10.63 2.36
N ARG A 275 -1.66 10.31 2.04
CA ARG A 275 -1.31 9.57 0.83
C ARG A 275 -1.86 8.14 0.85
N HIS A 276 -1.82 7.46 2.00
CA HIS A 276 -2.45 6.14 2.16
C HIS A 276 -3.96 6.22 1.99
N THR A 277 -4.59 7.27 2.54
CA THR A 277 -6.02 7.52 2.41
C THR A 277 -6.42 7.66 0.93
N LEU A 278 -5.71 8.52 0.17
CA LEU A 278 -5.97 8.67 -1.26
C LEU A 278 -5.82 7.34 -2.02
N ALA A 279 -4.74 6.59 -1.78
CA ALA A 279 -4.51 5.32 -2.44
C ALA A 279 -5.62 4.29 -2.14
N THR A 280 -6.02 4.19 -0.88
CA THR A 280 -7.10 3.28 -0.45
C THR A 280 -8.45 3.72 -1.02
N GLN A 281 -8.73 5.01 -1.03
CA GLN A 281 -9.96 5.55 -1.64
C GLN A 281 -9.99 5.35 -3.14
N ALA A 282 -8.87 5.48 -3.83
CA ALA A 282 -8.77 5.29 -5.28
C ALA A 282 -9.05 3.83 -5.67
N ILE A 283 -8.42 2.86 -4.96
CA ILE A 283 -8.63 1.44 -5.25
C ILE A 283 -10.05 0.99 -4.91
N ASN A 284 -10.62 1.46 -3.80
CA ASN A 284 -12.01 1.15 -3.41
C ASN A 284 -13.05 1.74 -4.40
N ARG A 285 -12.65 2.68 -5.26
CA ARG A 285 -13.48 3.27 -6.30
C ARG A 285 -13.12 2.79 -7.70
N GLY A 286 -12.36 1.71 -7.79
CA GLY A 286 -12.09 1.00 -9.05
C GLY A 286 -10.94 1.58 -9.89
N MET A 287 -10.10 2.48 -9.33
CA MET A 287 -8.89 2.90 -10.04
C MET A 287 -7.90 1.73 -10.12
N SER A 288 -7.33 1.48 -11.31
CA SER A 288 -6.37 0.39 -11.51
C SER A 288 -5.09 0.58 -10.69
N LEU A 289 -4.43 -0.53 -10.32
CA LEU A 289 -3.19 -0.50 -9.55
C LEU A 289 -2.08 0.24 -10.28
N GLU A 290 -2.03 0.12 -11.62
CA GLU A 290 -1.07 0.82 -12.48
C GLU A 290 -1.29 2.33 -12.44
N ALA A 291 -2.54 2.78 -12.55
CA ALA A 291 -2.88 4.20 -12.48
C ALA A 291 -2.55 4.78 -11.09
N ILE A 292 -2.83 4.04 -10.01
CA ILE A 292 -2.45 4.44 -8.65
C ILE A 292 -0.92 4.47 -8.50
N ALA A 293 -0.20 3.47 -9.03
CA ALA A 293 1.26 3.43 -9.02
C ALA A 293 1.87 4.62 -9.75
N ALA A 294 1.38 4.93 -10.95
CA ALA A 294 1.80 6.08 -11.74
C ALA A 294 1.52 7.40 -11.01
N MET A 295 0.30 7.59 -10.50
CA MET A 295 -0.10 8.77 -9.74
C MET A 295 0.77 8.99 -8.51
N LEU A 296 1.03 7.94 -7.74
CA LEU A 296 1.85 8.01 -6.54
C LEU A 296 3.36 7.96 -6.84
N GLY A 297 3.79 7.63 -8.04
CA GLY A 297 5.19 7.44 -8.40
C GLY A 297 5.80 6.28 -7.60
N HIS A 298 5.22 5.09 -7.68
CA HIS A 298 5.79 3.87 -7.11
C HIS A 298 6.72 3.22 -8.13
N ARG A 299 7.90 2.77 -7.70
CA ARG A 299 8.85 2.05 -8.58
C ARG A 299 8.42 0.62 -8.88
N SER A 300 7.62 0.03 -8.02
CA SER A 300 7.18 -1.34 -8.09
C SER A 300 5.70 -1.39 -7.72
N LEU A 301 4.95 -2.24 -8.40
CA LEU A 301 3.55 -2.52 -8.08
C LEU A 301 3.39 -3.10 -6.66
N ASP A 302 4.41 -3.77 -6.11
CA ASP A 302 4.39 -4.28 -4.73
C ASP A 302 4.09 -3.20 -3.70
N MET A 303 4.58 -1.96 -3.96
CA MET A 303 4.27 -0.82 -3.11
C MET A 303 2.78 -0.45 -3.16
N THR A 304 2.13 -0.68 -4.30
CA THR A 304 0.72 -0.39 -4.52
C THR A 304 -0.16 -1.56 -4.07
N LEU A 305 0.28 -2.80 -4.24
CA LEU A 305 -0.41 -4.01 -3.78
C LEU A 305 -0.70 -4.01 -2.26
N ARG A 306 0.08 -3.28 -1.48
CA ARG A 306 -0.21 -3.09 -0.04
C ARG A 306 -1.56 -2.42 0.20
N TYR A 307 -2.02 -1.57 -0.71
CA TYR A 307 -3.34 -0.95 -0.63
C TYR A 307 -4.45 -1.88 -1.08
N ALA A 308 -4.19 -2.77 -2.03
CA ALA A 308 -5.14 -3.81 -2.44
C ALA A 308 -5.54 -4.72 -1.27
N LYS A 309 -4.61 -4.98 -0.33
CA LYS A 309 -4.90 -5.73 0.90
C LYS A 309 -5.85 -5.01 1.87
N ILE A 310 -6.07 -3.71 1.70
CA ILE A 310 -6.98 -2.88 2.53
C ILE A 310 -8.32 -2.71 1.83
N ALA A 311 -8.40 -2.95 0.53
CA ALA A 311 -9.62 -2.83 -0.26
C ALA A 311 -10.62 -3.93 0.12
N SER A 312 -11.14 -3.83 1.36
CA SER A 312 -12.07 -4.80 1.94
C SER A 312 -13.33 -4.95 1.11
N ARG A 313 -13.76 -3.89 0.41
CA ARG A 313 -14.96 -3.92 -0.42
C ARG A 313 -14.73 -4.75 -1.69
N THR A 314 -13.64 -4.53 -2.43
CA THR A 314 -13.35 -5.32 -3.64
C THR A 314 -13.17 -6.80 -3.31
N VAL A 315 -12.45 -7.12 -2.22
CA VAL A 315 -12.31 -8.51 -1.76
C VAL A 315 -13.65 -9.09 -1.30
N ALA A 316 -14.47 -8.32 -0.60
CA ALA A 316 -15.79 -8.75 -0.18
C ALA A 316 -16.71 -8.93 -1.40
N ASP A 317 -16.74 -7.97 -2.32
CA ASP A 317 -17.58 -8.02 -3.52
C ASP A 317 -17.18 -9.21 -4.41
N GLU A 318 -15.88 -9.45 -4.63
CA GLU A 318 -15.38 -10.62 -5.36
C GLU A 318 -15.66 -11.93 -4.61
N TYR A 319 -15.46 -11.95 -3.28
CA TYR A 319 -15.78 -13.11 -2.45
C TYR A 319 -17.27 -13.45 -2.52
N PHE A 320 -18.15 -12.46 -2.35
CA PHE A 320 -19.59 -12.68 -2.43
C PHE A 320 -20.02 -13.10 -3.83
N ALA A 321 -19.47 -12.47 -4.88
CA ALA A 321 -19.75 -12.89 -6.27
C ALA A 321 -19.30 -14.33 -6.55
N VAL A 322 -18.16 -14.75 -6.01
CA VAL A 322 -17.71 -16.14 -6.09
C VAL A 322 -18.56 -17.05 -5.21
N SER A 323 -18.89 -16.63 -3.98
CA SER A 323 -19.74 -17.39 -3.06
C SER A 323 -21.12 -17.63 -3.65
N GLU A 324 -21.74 -16.61 -4.24
CA GLU A 324 -23.03 -16.75 -4.95
C GLU A 324 -22.92 -17.76 -6.09
N LYS A 325 -21.83 -17.73 -6.87
CA LYS A 325 -21.60 -18.72 -7.94
C LYS A 325 -21.40 -20.12 -7.38
N VAL A 326 -20.69 -20.24 -6.26
CA VAL A 326 -20.45 -21.54 -5.58
C VAL A 326 -21.74 -22.04 -4.93
N GLU A 327 -22.50 -21.19 -4.27
CA GLU A 327 -23.81 -21.55 -3.70
C GLU A 327 -24.83 -21.96 -4.79
N ALA A 328 -24.79 -21.27 -5.94
CA ALA A 328 -25.58 -21.67 -7.11
C ALA A 328 -25.22 -23.07 -7.65
N LEU A 329 -23.98 -23.53 -7.43
CA LEU A 329 -23.58 -24.90 -7.80
C LEU A 329 -24.14 -25.97 -6.84
N TYR A 330 -24.42 -25.61 -5.60
CA TYR A 330 -24.97 -26.52 -4.58
C TYR A 330 -26.46 -26.35 -4.34
N GLY A 331 -27.06 -25.26 -4.86
CA GLY A 331 -28.49 -25.01 -4.80
C GLY A 331 -29.28 -25.99 -5.69
N GLN A 332 -30.43 -26.46 -5.23
CA GLN A 332 -31.34 -27.22 -6.08
C GLN A 332 -31.92 -26.31 -7.17
N ALA A 333 -31.97 -26.80 -8.41
CA ALA A 333 -32.56 -26.05 -9.51
C ALA A 333 -34.05 -25.71 -9.17
N PRO A 334 -34.44 -24.43 -9.22
CA PRO A 334 -35.82 -24.04 -8.90
C PRO A 334 -36.79 -24.54 -9.96
N VAL A 335 -37.87 -25.18 -9.52
CA VAL A 335 -39.04 -25.47 -10.37
C VAL A 335 -40.02 -24.31 -10.24
N LEU A 336 -40.44 -23.74 -11.32
CA LEU A 336 -41.33 -22.57 -11.32
C LEU A 336 -42.79 -23.03 -11.55
N PRO A 337 -43.76 -22.55 -10.74
CA PRO A 337 -45.15 -22.81 -10.94
C PRO A 337 -45.61 -22.35 -12.34
N ALA A 338 -46.56 -23.10 -12.96
CA ALA A 338 -47.00 -22.83 -14.33
C ALA A 338 -47.68 -21.47 -14.50
N ASP A 339 -48.27 -20.94 -13.44
CA ASP A 339 -49.03 -19.68 -13.41
C ASP A 339 -48.20 -18.44 -13.00
N ALA A 340 -46.96 -18.63 -12.54
CA ALA A 340 -46.07 -17.51 -12.19
C ALA A 340 -45.56 -16.70 -13.38
N ILE A 341 -45.85 -17.11 -14.61
CA ILE A 341 -45.27 -16.54 -15.82
C ILE A 341 -46.36 -16.20 -16.84
N GLY A 342 -46.72 -14.93 -16.94
CA GLY A 342 -47.58 -14.47 -18.04
C GLY A 342 -46.93 -14.68 -19.43
N PRO A 343 -47.73 -14.70 -20.53
CA PRO A 343 -47.28 -15.05 -21.89
C PRO A 343 -46.07 -14.27 -22.39
N LYS A 344 -45.91 -13.02 -21.96
CA LYS A 344 -44.78 -12.14 -22.33
C LYS A 344 -43.48 -12.54 -21.63
N MET A 345 -43.57 -12.97 -20.35
CA MET A 345 -42.41 -13.37 -19.59
C MET A 345 -41.92 -14.77 -19.98
N ALA A 346 -42.84 -15.66 -20.36
CA ALA A 346 -42.51 -16.95 -20.93
C ALA A 346 -41.81 -16.83 -22.29
N ARG A 347 -42.17 -15.81 -23.08
CA ARG A 347 -41.47 -15.48 -24.33
C ARG A 347 -40.06 -14.93 -24.08
N LEU A 348 -39.89 -13.97 -23.15
CA LEU A 348 -38.58 -13.40 -22.79
C LEU A 348 -37.63 -14.47 -22.23
N ARG A 349 -38.12 -15.41 -21.44
CA ARG A 349 -37.29 -16.53 -20.94
C ARG A 349 -36.89 -17.50 -22.05
N ARG A 350 -37.76 -17.77 -23.03
CA ARG A 350 -37.40 -18.56 -24.22
C ARG A 350 -36.35 -17.89 -25.10
N GLU A 351 -36.36 -16.58 -25.15
CA GLU A 351 -35.37 -15.80 -25.93
C GLU A 351 -34.00 -15.72 -25.22
N HIS A 352 -33.96 -15.83 -23.88
CA HIS A 352 -32.72 -15.70 -23.08
C HIS A 352 -32.18 -17.02 -22.51
N HIS A 353 -32.87 -18.13 -22.65
CA HIS A 353 -32.44 -19.44 -22.16
C HIS A 353 -32.34 -20.46 -23.30
N ARG A 354 -31.23 -21.19 -23.32
CA ARG A 354 -31.05 -22.28 -24.25
C ARG A 354 -32.07 -23.39 -23.92
N MET A 355 -32.99 -23.66 -24.83
CA MET A 355 -33.96 -24.74 -24.71
C MET A 355 -33.25 -26.09 -24.85
N LEU A 356 -33.51 -26.97 -23.92
CA LEU A 356 -33.08 -28.38 -23.91
C LEU A 356 -34.25 -29.27 -24.22
N GLY A 357 -34.01 -30.57 -24.52
CA GLY A 357 -35.10 -31.49 -24.88
C GLY A 357 -36.15 -31.68 -23.77
N ASN A 358 -35.81 -31.43 -22.50
CA ASN A 358 -36.65 -31.67 -21.33
C ASN A 358 -36.62 -30.55 -20.28
N GLY A 359 -36.16 -29.36 -20.65
CA GLY A 359 -36.06 -28.19 -19.81
C GLY A 359 -35.35 -27.04 -20.46
N TYR A 360 -34.89 -26.11 -19.64
CA TYR A 360 -34.13 -24.92 -20.05
C TYR A 360 -32.79 -24.85 -19.32
N CYS A 361 -31.75 -24.39 -20.01
CA CYS A 361 -30.49 -24.00 -19.42
C CYS A 361 -30.52 -22.51 -19.09
N THR A 362 -30.43 -22.17 -17.80
CA THR A 362 -30.44 -20.78 -17.30
C THR A 362 -29.06 -20.20 -17.12
N ARG A 363 -28.02 -20.88 -17.62
CA ARG A 363 -26.62 -20.43 -17.51
C ARG A 363 -26.43 -19.11 -18.26
N PRO A 364 -25.79 -18.10 -17.65
CA PRO A 364 -25.41 -16.88 -18.33
C PRO A 364 -24.55 -17.16 -19.59
N PRO A 365 -24.70 -16.41 -20.68
CA PRO A 365 -23.94 -16.61 -21.91
C PRO A 365 -22.43 -16.51 -21.74
N GLU A 366 -21.98 -15.76 -20.74
CA GLU A 366 -20.57 -15.51 -20.44
C GLU A 366 -19.89 -16.70 -19.73
N LEU A 367 -20.68 -17.65 -19.23
CA LEU A 367 -20.17 -18.85 -18.56
C LEU A 367 -20.10 -20.01 -19.53
N ASP A 368 -18.91 -20.49 -19.82
CA ASP A 368 -18.69 -21.66 -20.67
C ASP A 368 -19.23 -22.95 -20.04
N CYS A 369 -19.76 -23.85 -20.85
CA CYS A 369 -20.33 -25.12 -20.39
C CYS A 369 -19.33 -26.26 -20.52
N ALA A 370 -18.83 -26.76 -19.38
CA ALA A 370 -17.93 -27.91 -19.34
C ALA A 370 -18.66 -29.28 -19.42
N PHE A 371 -20.01 -29.31 -19.37
CA PHE A 371 -20.82 -30.53 -19.32
C PHE A 371 -21.76 -30.59 -20.54
N GLU A 372 -21.41 -31.44 -21.49
CA GLU A 372 -22.24 -31.59 -22.71
C GLU A 372 -23.33 -32.66 -22.62
N SER A 373 -23.35 -33.52 -21.58
CA SER A 373 -24.16 -34.74 -21.60
C SER A 373 -25.10 -35.03 -20.44
N ILE A 374 -25.12 -34.23 -19.37
CA ILE A 374 -25.97 -34.49 -18.17
C ILE A 374 -26.54 -33.16 -17.65
N CYS A 375 -27.40 -32.56 -18.51
CA CYS A 375 -28.02 -31.28 -18.15
C CYS A 375 -28.96 -31.40 -16.95
N GLU A 376 -29.64 -32.50 -16.78
CA GLU A 376 -30.67 -32.74 -15.77
C GLU A 376 -30.15 -32.70 -14.33
N THR A 377 -28.84 -32.93 -14.11
CA THR A 377 -28.16 -32.79 -12.81
C THR A 377 -27.48 -31.45 -12.63
N CYS A 378 -27.51 -30.59 -13.65
CA CYS A 378 -26.87 -29.29 -13.61
C CYS A 378 -27.70 -28.27 -12.81
N THR A 379 -27.06 -27.46 -11.98
CA THR A 379 -27.71 -26.40 -11.19
C THR A 379 -28.37 -25.32 -12.04
N PHE A 380 -27.97 -25.18 -13.30
CA PHE A 380 -28.60 -24.29 -14.26
C PHE A 380 -29.73 -24.93 -15.06
N PHE A 381 -30.04 -26.19 -14.79
CA PHE A 381 -31.14 -26.85 -15.43
C PHE A 381 -32.48 -26.50 -14.74
N GLN A 382 -33.44 -26.04 -15.51
CA GLN A 382 -34.79 -25.78 -15.08
C GLN A 382 -35.78 -26.56 -15.95
N THR A 383 -36.78 -27.16 -15.34
CA THR A 383 -37.88 -27.81 -16.06
C THR A 383 -39.22 -27.27 -15.58
N SER A 384 -40.25 -27.50 -16.32
CA SER A 384 -41.62 -27.03 -16.04
C SER A 384 -42.65 -28.08 -16.49
N ILE A 385 -43.95 -27.84 -16.14
CA ILE A 385 -45.04 -28.74 -16.45
C ILE A 385 -45.15 -29.08 -17.92
N GLU A 386 -44.71 -28.19 -18.83
CA GLU A 386 -44.72 -28.42 -20.26
C GLU A 386 -43.80 -29.56 -20.71
N PHE A 387 -42.74 -29.88 -19.97
CA PHE A 387 -41.82 -30.99 -20.24
C PHE A 387 -42.21 -32.30 -19.57
N ARG A 388 -43.29 -32.33 -18.76
CA ARG A 388 -43.76 -33.53 -18.05
C ARG A 388 -43.95 -34.73 -18.95
N PRO A 389 -44.57 -34.62 -20.14
CA PRO A 389 -44.71 -35.75 -21.06
C PRO A 389 -43.35 -36.31 -21.56
N THR A 390 -42.39 -35.42 -21.83
CA THR A 390 -41.05 -35.79 -22.27
C THR A 390 -40.28 -36.48 -21.17
N LEU A 391 -40.35 -35.96 -19.95
CA LEU A 391 -39.67 -36.57 -18.78
C LEU A 391 -40.27 -37.92 -18.42
N ALA A 392 -41.60 -38.10 -18.57
CA ALA A 392 -42.26 -39.40 -18.38
C ALA A 392 -41.78 -40.44 -19.40
N ALA A 393 -41.73 -40.04 -20.68
CA ALA A 393 -41.20 -40.91 -21.73
C ALA A 393 -39.72 -41.29 -21.51
N GLN A 394 -38.91 -40.34 -21.06
CA GLN A 394 -37.51 -40.60 -20.73
C GLN A 394 -37.33 -41.51 -19.50
N HIS A 395 -38.22 -41.38 -18.51
CA HIS A 395 -38.26 -42.27 -17.35
C HIS A 395 -38.58 -43.70 -17.79
N ASP A 396 -39.64 -43.89 -18.59
CA ASP A 396 -40.07 -45.21 -19.03
C ASP A 396 -39.00 -45.89 -19.92
N ASP A 397 -38.33 -45.11 -20.79
CA ASP A 397 -37.22 -45.57 -21.60
C ASP A 397 -36.01 -45.97 -20.75
N ALA A 398 -35.71 -45.22 -19.68
CA ALA A 398 -34.63 -45.56 -18.77
C ALA A 398 -34.91 -46.88 -17.99
N ILE A 399 -36.15 -47.08 -17.55
CA ILE A 399 -36.57 -48.33 -16.91
C ILE A 399 -36.50 -49.47 -17.90
N ALA A 400 -36.99 -49.30 -19.13
CA ALA A 400 -36.94 -50.34 -20.14
C ALA A 400 -35.53 -50.76 -20.55
N LYS A 401 -34.53 -49.92 -20.31
CA LYS A 401 -33.10 -50.14 -20.57
C LYS A 401 -32.25 -50.51 -19.36
N ASP A 402 -32.88 -50.82 -18.20
CA ASP A 402 -32.22 -51.12 -16.93
C ASP A 402 -31.24 -50.01 -16.48
N GLN A 403 -31.55 -48.73 -16.78
CA GLN A 403 -30.75 -47.58 -16.36
C GLN A 403 -31.29 -46.97 -15.04
N ASP A 404 -31.14 -47.71 -13.94
CA ASP A 404 -31.71 -47.40 -12.64
C ASP A 404 -31.45 -45.94 -12.18
N HIS A 405 -30.20 -45.47 -12.32
CA HIS A 405 -29.81 -44.14 -11.89
C HIS A 405 -30.53 -43.03 -12.67
N ARG A 406 -30.71 -43.23 -14.00
CA ARG A 406 -31.45 -42.27 -14.82
C ARG A 406 -32.95 -42.34 -14.57
N GLY A 407 -33.48 -43.53 -14.33
CA GLY A 407 -34.87 -43.73 -13.93
C GLY A 407 -35.20 -42.98 -12.64
N GLN A 408 -34.37 -43.13 -11.61
CA GLN A 408 -34.52 -42.38 -10.34
C GLN A 408 -34.42 -40.88 -10.53
N LEU A 409 -33.50 -40.39 -11.38
CA LEU A 409 -33.35 -38.98 -11.68
C LEU A 409 -34.66 -38.42 -12.32
N PHE A 410 -35.16 -39.04 -13.36
CA PHE A 410 -36.38 -38.59 -14.01
C PHE A 410 -37.62 -38.70 -13.11
N ALA A 411 -37.71 -39.76 -12.29
CA ALA A 411 -38.74 -39.89 -11.26
C ALA A 411 -38.72 -38.71 -10.26
N SER A 412 -37.54 -38.31 -9.83
CA SER A 412 -37.40 -37.18 -8.91
C SER A 412 -37.79 -35.84 -9.52
N LEU A 413 -37.51 -35.61 -10.82
CA LEU A 413 -37.92 -34.42 -11.55
C LEU A 413 -39.43 -34.37 -11.76
N LEU A 414 -40.06 -35.51 -12.12
CA LEU A 414 -41.52 -35.64 -12.25
C LEU A 414 -42.23 -35.36 -10.91
N ALA A 415 -41.74 -35.94 -9.80
CA ALA A 415 -42.30 -35.72 -8.48
C ALA A 415 -42.28 -34.23 -8.08
N ARG A 416 -41.20 -33.53 -8.42
CA ARG A 416 -41.07 -32.08 -8.17
C ARG A 416 -42.05 -31.25 -8.97
N ILE A 417 -42.21 -31.56 -10.28
CA ILE A 417 -43.16 -30.89 -11.16
C ILE A 417 -44.57 -31.07 -10.62
N ASP A 418 -44.96 -32.28 -10.18
CA ASP A 418 -46.29 -32.62 -9.68
C ASP A 418 -46.57 -31.96 -8.33
N GLN A 419 -45.56 -31.75 -7.44
CA GLN A 419 -45.68 -31.00 -6.19
C GLN A 419 -45.88 -29.50 -6.42
N ASP A 420 -45.20 -28.91 -7.39
CA ASP A 420 -45.30 -27.48 -7.68
C ASP A 420 -46.57 -27.12 -8.47
N ALA A 421 -47.26 -28.12 -9.01
CA ALA A 421 -48.55 -27.97 -9.71
C ALA A 421 -49.79 -28.16 -8.82
N SER A 422 -49.59 -28.58 -7.55
CA SER A 422 -50.62 -28.78 -6.51
C SER A 422 -50.73 -27.55 -5.61
#